data_20b173f07c81d3149e4ebd3a00b72c7d
#
_entry.id   20b173f07c81d3149e4ebd3a00b72c7d
#
_cell.length_a   1.000
_cell.length_b   1.000
_cell.length_c   1.000
_cell.angle_alpha   90.00
_cell.angle_beta   90.00
_cell.angle_gamma   90.00
#
_symmetry.space_group_name_H-M   'P 1'
#
loop_
_entity.id
_entity.type
_entity.pdbx_description
1 polymer ?
#
loop_
_entity_poly.entity_id
_entity_poly.type
_entity_poly.pdbx_seq_one_letter_code
_entity_poly.pdbx_strand_id
1 'polypeptide(L)'
;MSEYEKFADFMLKTLSPEDINTLKECEKDSNGTYGIEFHFTVGRYIRNMFHLWELYPDDADEVSAKIIHILICKVKGENYDS
;
A
#
# COMPACT_ATOMS: atom_id res chain seq x y z
N MET A 1 -9.42 -1.56 13.89
CA MET A 1 -8.47 -1.17 12.82
C MET A 1 -7.64 -2.37 12.43
N SER A 2 -7.56 -2.68 11.17
CA SER A 2 -6.75 -3.82 10.71
C SER A 2 -5.26 -3.50 10.82
N GLU A 3 -4.45 -4.55 10.89
CA GLU A 3 -3.00 -4.42 10.92
C GLU A 3 -2.47 -3.72 9.66
N TYR A 4 -3.11 -3.99 8.52
CA TYR A 4 -2.72 -3.37 7.25
C TYR A 4 -2.94 -1.86 7.25
N GLU A 5 -4.00 -1.38 7.92
CA GLU A 5 -4.23 0.05 8.07
C GLU A 5 -3.11 0.74 8.86
N LYS A 6 -2.60 0.06 9.89
CA LYS A 6 -1.49 0.59 10.69
C LYS A 6 -0.25 0.78 9.84
N PHE A 7 0.05 -0.19 8.97
CA PHE A 7 1.17 -0.06 8.05
C PHE A 7 0.96 1.09 7.07
N ALA A 8 -0.25 1.21 6.53
CA ALA A 8 -0.56 2.31 5.61
C ALA A 8 -0.45 3.67 6.30
N ASP A 9 -0.93 3.80 7.53
CA ASP A 9 -0.83 5.04 8.30
C ASP A 9 0.62 5.42 8.56
N PHE A 10 1.46 4.45 8.88
CA PHE A 10 2.89 4.68 9.05
C PHE A 10 3.52 5.20 7.75
N MET A 11 3.17 4.59 6.64
CA MET A 11 3.68 5.01 5.32
C MET A 11 3.28 6.45 5.01
N LEU A 12 2.05 6.84 5.31
CA LEU A 12 1.59 8.22 5.08
C LEU A 12 2.45 9.24 5.83
N LYS A 13 2.95 8.88 6.99
CA LYS A 13 3.81 9.77 7.79
C LYS A 13 5.22 9.89 7.24
N THR A 14 5.67 8.90 6.48
CA THR A 14 7.05 8.86 5.98
C THR A 14 7.18 9.29 4.53
N LEU A 15 6.08 9.31 3.77
CA LEU A 15 6.11 9.67 2.36
C LEU A 15 6.26 11.19 2.17
N SER A 16 7.01 11.58 1.15
CA SER A 16 7.12 12.98 0.74
C SER A 16 5.85 13.47 0.07
N PRO A 17 5.62 14.80 -0.01
CA PRO A 17 4.49 15.34 -0.77
C PRO A 17 4.48 14.90 -2.24
N GLU A 18 5.65 14.73 -2.85
CA GLU A 18 5.74 14.25 -4.23
C GLU A 18 5.23 12.83 -4.36
N ASP A 19 5.61 11.96 -3.43
CA ASP A 19 5.16 10.58 -3.42
C ASP A 19 3.64 10.51 -3.24
N ILE A 20 3.10 11.33 -2.34
CA ILE A 20 1.67 11.40 -2.09
C ILE A 20 0.94 11.83 -3.37
N ASN A 21 1.45 12.83 -4.08
CA ASN A 21 0.86 13.29 -5.34
C ASN A 21 0.87 12.19 -6.40
N THR A 22 1.95 11.42 -6.48
CA THR A 22 2.05 10.28 -7.39
C THR A 22 0.96 9.25 -7.09
N LEU A 23 0.74 8.96 -5.82
CA LEU A 23 -0.30 8.01 -5.40
C LEU A 23 -1.70 8.54 -5.71
N LYS A 24 -1.92 9.85 -5.59
CA LYS A 24 -3.21 10.47 -5.91
C LYS A 24 -3.58 10.33 -7.38
N GLU A 25 -2.61 10.25 -8.26
CA GLU A 25 -2.83 10.10 -9.70
C GLU A 25 -3.06 8.65 -10.12
N CYS A 26 -2.90 7.70 -9.21
CA CYS A 26 -3.07 6.29 -9.49
C CYS A 26 -4.53 5.97 -9.83
N GLU A 27 -4.75 5.10 -10.81
CA GLU A 27 -6.07 4.66 -11.22
C GLU A 27 -6.28 3.19 -10.84
N LYS A 28 -7.54 2.79 -10.67
CA LYS A 28 -7.90 1.40 -10.42
C LYS A 28 -7.66 0.55 -11.66
N ASP A 29 -7.22 -0.69 -11.44
CA ASP A 29 -7.13 -1.67 -12.52
C ASP A 29 -8.52 -2.24 -12.84
N SER A 30 -8.58 -3.23 -13.73
CA SER A 30 -9.84 -3.86 -14.14
C SER A 30 -10.57 -4.57 -12.98
N ASN A 31 -9.86 -4.89 -11.90
CA ASN A 31 -10.42 -5.54 -10.71
C ASN A 31 -10.82 -4.56 -9.62
N GLY A 32 -10.67 -3.26 -9.88
CA GLY A 32 -10.99 -2.24 -8.90
C GLY A 32 -9.91 -2.07 -7.82
N THR A 33 -8.69 -2.50 -8.09
CA THR A 33 -7.57 -2.44 -7.14
C THR A 33 -6.57 -1.38 -7.57
N TYR A 34 -6.10 -0.60 -6.62
CA TYR A 34 -5.05 0.38 -6.86
C TYR A 34 -3.66 -0.22 -6.69
N GLY A 35 -2.70 0.37 -7.39
CA GLY A 35 -1.29 0.23 -7.04
C GLY A 35 -0.57 -0.98 -7.60
N ILE A 36 -1.16 -1.68 -8.57
CA ILE A 36 -0.52 -2.85 -9.16
C ILE A 36 0.82 -2.50 -9.82
N GLU A 37 0.92 -1.30 -10.38
CA GLU A 37 2.16 -0.82 -11.01
C GLU A 37 3.28 -0.57 -10.00
N PHE A 38 2.96 -0.50 -8.72
CA PHE A 38 3.95 -0.28 -7.66
C PHE A 38 4.43 -1.57 -7.00
N HIS A 39 3.99 -2.73 -7.48
CA HIS A 39 4.31 -4.01 -6.85
C HIS A 39 5.82 -4.23 -6.69
N PHE A 40 6.59 -3.92 -7.73
CA PHE A 40 8.04 -4.14 -7.72
C PHE A 40 8.85 -3.00 -7.08
N THR A 41 8.24 -1.85 -6.89
CA THR A 41 8.91 -0.68 -6.31
C THR A 41 8.45 -0.46 -4.87
N VAL A 42 7.30 0.18 -4.70
CA VAL A 42 6.76 0.48 -3.36
C VAL A 42 6.45 -0.79 -2.58
N GLY A 43 5.95 -1.82 -3.26
CA GLY A 43 5.67 -3.12 -2.62
C GLY A 43 6.92 -3.72 -2.01
N ARG A 44 8.02 -3.71 -2.74
CA ARG A 44 9.30 -4.21 -2.24
C ARG A 44 9.78 -3.40 -1.03
N TYR A 45 9.66 -2.10 -1.11
CA TYR A 45 10.01 -1.20 -0.01
C TYR A 45 9.21 -1.53 1.24
N ILE A 46 7.89 -1.71 1.10
CA ILE A 46 7.01 -2.05 2.20
C ILE A 46 7.39 -3.41 2.80
N ARG A 47 7.62 -4.41 1.96
CA ARG A 47 8.00 -5.75 2.43
C ARG A 47 9.28 -5.71 3.25
N ASN A 48 10.25 -4.94 2.81
CA ASN A 48 11.53 -4.82 3.52
C ASN A 48 11.40 -3.99 4.79
N MET A 49 10.68 -2.87 4.73
CA MET A 49 10.52 -1.96 5.87
C MET A 49 9.84 -2.64 7.06
N PHE A 50 8.77 -3.36 6.79
CA PHE A 50 7.95 -3.98 7.84
C PHE A 50 8.28 -5.45 8.07
N HIS A 51 9.35 -5.96 7.43
CA HIS A 51 9.74 -7.37 7.56
C HIS A 51 8.60 -8.34 7.26
N LEU A 52 7.85 -8.05 6.20
CA LEU A 52 6.67 -8.86 5.85
C LEU A 52 7.04 -10.31 5.52
N TRP A 53 8.28 -10.54 5.05
CA TRP A 53 8.78 -11.88 4.79
C TRP A 53 8.79 -12.75 6.06
N GLU A 54 9.00 -12.14 7.22
CA GLU A 54 9.01 -12.83 8.51
C GLU A 54 7.60 -12.95 9.09
N LEU A 55 6.80 -11.90 8.96
CA LEU A 55 5.44 -11.86 9.50
C LEU A 55 4.46 -12.68 8.68
N TYR A 56 4.61 -12.67 7.38
CA TYR A 56 3.71 -13.34 6.43
C TYR A 56 4.53 -14.09 5.38
N PRO A 57 5.22 -15.18 5.76
CA PRO A 57 6.20 -15.82 4.86
C PRO A 57 5.62 -16.32 3.53
N ASP A 58 4.34 -16.70 3.52
CA ASP A 58 3.70 -17.18 2.29
C ASP A 58 2.89 -16.11 1.57
N ASP A 59 2.56 -15.00 2.24
CA ASP A 59 1.61 -13.99 1.74
C ASP A 59 2.21 -12.58 1.67
N ALA A 60 3.52 -12.43 1.81
CA ALA A 60 4.15 -11.11 1.85
C ALA A 60 3.79 -10.23 0.64
N ASP A 61 3.76 -10.81 -0.56
CA ASP A 61 3.41 -10.08 -1.78
C ASP A 61 1.95 -9.62 -1.74
N GLU A 62 1.05 -10.49 -1.32
CA GLU A 62 -0.37 -10.17 -1.22
C GLU A 62 -0.62 -9.11 -0.16
N VAL A 63 0.03 -9.24 1.00
CA VAL A 63 -0.11 -8.28 2.10
C VAL A 63 0.40 -6.90 1.66
N SER A 64 1.55 -6.84 1.00
CA SER A 64 2.08 -5.56 0.50
C SER A 64 1.15 -4.92 -0.52
N ALA A 65 0.53 -5.71 -1.39
CA ALA A 65 -0.44 -5.21 -2.36
C ALA A 65 -1.68 -4.62 -1.66
N LYS A 66 -2.17 -5.26 -0.61
CA LYS A 66 -3.29 -4.75 0.18
C LYS A 66 -2.93 -3.45 0.90
N ILE A 67 -1.73 -3.37 1.45
CA ILE A 67 -1.26 -2.15 2.11
C ILE A 67 -1.20 -1.00 1.11
N ILE A 68 -0.68 -1.23 -0.09
CA ILE A 68 -0.62 -0.22 -1.14
C ILE A 68 -2.03 0.25 -1.52
N HIS A 69 -2.96 -0.68 -1.69
CA HIS A 69 -4.34 -0.33 -2.02
C HIS A 69 -4.95 0.57 -0.94
N ILE A 70 -4.82 0.19 0.32
CA ILE A 70 -5.33 0.98 1.45
C ILE A 70 -4.67 2.35 1.49
N LEU A 71 -3.36 2.40 1.29
CA LEU A 71 -2.59 3.65 1.27
C LEU A 71 -3.13 4.61 0.22
N ILE A 72 -3.34 4.13 -1.00
CA ILE A 72 -3.84 4.95 -2.09
C ILE A 72 -5.27 5.41 -1.82
N CYS A 73 -6.12 4.54 -1.29
CA CYS A 73 -7.49 4.92 -0.90
C CYS A 73 -7.47 6.03 0.15
N LYS A 74 -6.60 5.94 1.15
CA LYS A 74 -6.48 6.98 2.18
C LYS A 74 -6.04 8.31 1.58
N VAL A 75 -5.08 8.28 0.66
CA VAL A 75 -4.57 9.48 0.00
C VAL A 75 -5.66 10.13 -0.85
N LYS A 76 -6.51 9.34 -1.50
CA LYS A 76 -7.61 9.84 -2.33
C LYS A 76 -8.88 10.17 -1.55
N GLY A 77 -8.95 9.76 -0.29
CA GLY A 77 -10.16 9.94 0.53
C GLY A 77 -11.28 8.97 0.17
N GLU A 78 -10.95 7.82 -0.40
CA GLU A 78 -11.91 6.80 -0.78
C GLU A 78 -12.03 5.71 0.28
N ASN A 79 -13.18 5.02 0.30
CA ASN A 79 -13.38 3.88 1.18
C ASN A 79 -12.61 2.66 0.64
N TYR A 80 -12.21 1.80 1.56
CA TYR A 80 -11.53 0.56 1.22
C TYR A 80 -12.07 -0.57 2.09
N ASP A 81 -12.00 -1.78 1.57
CA ASP A 81 -12.32 -2.98 2.34
C ASP A 81 -11.08 -3.43 3.10
N SER A 82 -11.21 -3.49 4.38
CA SER A 82 -10.11 -3.89 5.25
C SER A 82 -10.13 -5.40 5.53
#